data_90c918df55db0c6702c053961dd52cf7
#
_entry.id   90c918df55db0c6702c053961dd52cf7
#
_cell.length_a   1.000
_cell.length_b   1.000
_cell.length_c   1.000
_cell.angle_alpha   90.00
_cell.angle_beta   90.00
_cell.angle_gamma   90.00
#
_symmetry.space_group_name_H-M   'P 1'
#
loop_
_entity.id
_entity.type
_entity.pdbx_description
1 polymer ?
#
loop_
_entity_poly.entity_id
_entity_poly.type
_entity_poly.pdbx_seq_one_letter_code
_entity_poly.pdbx_strand_id
1 'polypeptide(L)'
;MTATKPGVRPANPNFSSGPCAKRPNWSLDALKDAPLGRSHRAKIGKSRLGYCIDLMREVLQLPETHRIGIVPGSDTGAFEMAMWTMLGARGVTALAWESFGEGWVTDAVKQLRLEGTRTLRAPYGELPDLTGVDFAGDV
;
A
#
# COMPACT_ATOMS: atom_id res chain seq x y z
N MET A 1 -6.30 12.07 -16.41
CA MET A 1 -7.55 12.68 -15.91
C MET A 1 -7.21 13.42 -14.63
N THR A 2 -7.37 14.74 -14.61
CA THR A 2 -7.21 15.53 -13.37
C THR A 2 -8.46 15.34 -12.53
N ALA A 3 -8.30 14.70 -11.37
CA ALA A 3 -9.38 14.57 -10.41
C ALA A 3 -9.75 15.97 -9.87
N THR A 4 -11.00 16.35 -10.03
CA THR A 4 -11.52 17.60 -9.47
C THR A 4 -11.94 17.38 -8.02
N LYS A 5 -11.57 18.29 -7.12
CA LYS A 5 -11.99 18.25 -5.73
C LYS A 5 -13.53 18.22 -5.65
N PRO A 6 -14.14 17.29 -4.91
CA PRO A 6 -15.59 17.26 -4.71
C PRO A 6 -16.13 18.57 -4.15
N GLY A 7 -17.20 19.10 -4.74
CA GLY A 7 -17.86 20.33 -4.28
C GLY A 7 -18.72 20.15 -3.02
N VAL A 8 -19.02 18.92 -2.64
CA VAL A 8 -19.90 18.60 -1.50
C VAL A 8 -19.09 17.76 -0.49
N ARG A 9 -19.16 18.14 0.79
CA ARG A 9 -18.59 17.33 1.87
C ARG A 9 -19.43 16.07 2.09
N PRO A 10 -18.81 14.90 2.38
CA PRO A 10 -19.58 13.73 2.76
C PRO A 10 -20.35 13.99 4.06
N ALA A 11 -21.55 13.39 4.18
CA ALA A 11 -22.37 13.48 5.38
C ALA A 11 -21.67 12.95 6.64
N ASN A 12 -20.80 11.97 6.48
CA ASN A 12 -19.91 11.46 7.52
C ASN A 12 -18.47 11.51 7.03
N PRO A 13 -17.69 12.52 7.47
CA PRO A 13 -16.30 12.70 7.05
C PRO A 13 -15.30 11.88 7.87
N ASN A 14 -15.77 10.99 8.75
CA ASN A 14 -14.92 10.19 9.62
C ASN A 14 -14.23 9.08 8.83
N PHE A 15 -13.09 9.39 8.24
CA PHE A 15 -12.16 8.43 7.67
C PHE A 15 -11.09 8.13 8.70
N SER A 16 -11.07 6.92 9.20
CA SER A 16 -10.12 6.50 10.21
C SER A 16 -9.34 5.29 9.71
N SER A 17 -8.04 5.28 9.98
CA SER A 17 -7.25 4.05 9.95
C SER A 17 -7.52 3.30 11.25
N GLY A 18 -8.11 2.15 11.20
CA GLY A 18 -8.48 1.36 12.37
C GLY A 18 -9.94 0.91 12.30
N PRO A 19 -10.62 0.69 13.44
CA PRO A 19 -11.99 0.21 13.42
C PRO A 19 -12.92 1.16 12.67
N CYS A 20 -13.43 0.70 11.54
CA CYS A 20 -14.38 1.44 10.72
C CYS A 20 -15.79 0.90 10.91
N ALA A 21 -16.80 1.74 10.65
CA ALA A 21 -18.16 1.28 10.55
C ALA A 21 -18.28 0.20 9.47
N LYS A 22 -19.07 -0.82 9.75
CA LYS A 22 -19.35 -1.88 8.77
C LYS A 22 -20.11 -1.29 7.57
N ARG A 23 -19.89 -1.87 6.40
CA ARG A 23 -20.65 -1.50 5.20
C ARG A 23 -22.17 -1.68 5.42
N PRO A 24 -23.02 -0.95 4.72
CA PRO A 24 -24.48 -1.18 4.77
C PRO A 24 -24.82 -2.65 4.53
N ASN A 25 -25.82 -3.16 5.26
CA ASN A 25 -26.31 -4.56 5.18
C ASN A 25 -25.27 -5.62 5.60
N TRP A 26 -24.19 -5.26 6.29
CA TRP A 26 -23.30 -6.24 6.89
C TRP A 26 -23.93 -6.85 8.13
N SER A 27 -23.82 -8.16 8.27
CA SER A 27 -24.19 -8.89 9.49
C SER A 27 -23.17 -10.00 9.77
N LEU A 28 -23.21 -10.56 10.97
CA LEU A 28 -22.38 -11.71 11.34
C LEU A 28 -22.64 -12.94 10.47
N ASP A 29 -23.80 -13.04 9.82
CA ASP A 29 -24.10 -14.12 8.88
C ASP A 29 -23.09 -14.21 7.74
N ALA A 30 -22.42 -13.10 7.39
CA ALA A 30 -21.35 -13.11 6.42
C ALA A 30 -20.16 -14.01 6.81
N LEU A 31 -20.04 -14.35 8.09
CA LEU A 31 -18.95 -15.18 8.64
C LEU A 31 -19.38 -16.62 8.95
N LYS A 32 -20.65 -16.98 8.80
CA LYS A 32 -21.15 -18.29 9.19
C LYS A 32 -20.44 -19.46 8.48
N ASP A 33 -20.05 -19.25 7.22
CA ASP A 33 -19.35 -20.25 6.41
C ASP A 33 -17.82 -20.06 6.41
N ALA A 34 -17.29 -19.24 7.34
CA ALA A 34 -15.84 -19.05 7.47
C ALA A 34 -15.17 -20.35 7.91
N PRO A 35 -14.05 -20.76 7.29
CA PRO A 35 -13.37 -22.02 7.61
C PRO A 35 -12.56 -21.91 8.92
N LEU A 36 -13.27 -21.67 10.03
CA LEU A 36 -12.65 -21.51 11.35
C LEU A 36 -11.94 -22.80 11.79
N GLY A 37 -10.86 -22.66 12.53
CA GLY A 37 -10.06 -23.78 13.02
C GLY A 37 -9.30 -24.56 11.95
N ARG A 38 -9.19 -24.04 10.73
CA ARG A 38 -8.43 -24.64 9.65
C ARG A 38 -7.10 -23.90 9.41
N SER A 39 -6.05 -24.65 9.14
CA SER A 39 -4.78 -24.09 8.74
C SER A 39 -4.91 -23.39 7.37
N HIS A 40 -4.20 -22.26 7.21
CA HIS A 40 -4.01 -21.61 5.90
C HIS A 40 -3.36 -22.55 4.86
N ARG A 41 -2.64 -23.59 5.30
CA ARG A 41 -2.03 -24.62 4.43
C ARG A 41 -3.02 -25.69 3.98
N ALA A 42 -4.18 -25.80 4.61
CA ALA A 42 -5.24 -26.72 4.17
C ALA A 42 -5.77 -26.30 2.78
N LYS A 43 -6.31 -27.25 2.02
CA LYS A 43 -6.85 -26.98 0.68
C LYS A 43 -7.82 -25.80 0.67
N ILE A 44 -8.73 -25.75 1.64
CA ILE A 44 -9.71 -24.65 1.77
C ILE A 44 -9.00 -23.30 2.06
N GLY A 45 -7.99 -23.30 2.94
CA GLY A 45 -7.23 -22.09 3.25
C GLY A 45 -6.50 -21.55 2.03
N LYS A 46 -5.78 -22.41 1.31
CA LYS A 46 -5.09 -22.04 0.05
C LYS A 46 -6.07 -21.51 -1.00
N SER A 47 -7.21 -22.18 -1.16
CA SER A 47 -8.25 -21.75 -2.12
C SER A 47 -8.78 -20.35 -1.78
N ARG A 48 -9.03 -20.04 -0.51
CA ARG A 48 -9.50 -18.71 -0.09
C ARG A 48 -8.44 -17.63 -0.25
N LEU A 49 -7.18 -17.94 0.05
CA LEU A 49 -6.08 -17.01 -0.19
C LEU A 49 -5.88 -16.73 -1.68
N GLY A 50 -5.92 -17.77 -2.52
CA GLY A 50 -5.90 -17.60 -3.99
C GLY A 50 -7.03 -16.71 -4.46
N TYR A 51 -8.25 -16.94 -3.99
CA TYR A 51 -9.40 -16.11 -4.34
C TYR A 51 -9.24 -14.63 -3.91
N CYS A 52 -8.61 -14.36 -2.76
CA CYS A 52 -8.28 -12.98 -2.37
C CYS A 52 -7.31 -12.32 -3.36
N ILE A 53 -6.31 -13.06 -3.83
CA ILE A 53 -5.35 -12.57 -4.83
C ILE A 53 -6.05 -12.27 -6.15
N ASP A 54 -6.94 -13.17 -6.60
CA ASP A 54 -7.71 -12.98 -7.84
C ASP A 54 -8.60 -11.74 -7.75
N LEU A 55 -9.30 -11.56 -6.62
CA LEU A 55 -10.12 -10.37 -6.37
C LEU A 55 -9.30 -9.08 -6.33
N MET A 56 -8.13 -9.09 -5.70
CA MET A 56 -7.24 -7.92 -5.70
C MET A 56 -6.83 -7.54 -7.12
N ARG A 57 -6.50 -8.53 -7.94
CA ARG A 57 -6.15 -8.31 -9.34
C ARG A 57 -7.31 -7.67 -10.12
N GLU A 58 -8.51 -8.22 -9.96
CA GLU A 58 -9.72 -7.74 -10.63
C GLU A 58 -10.08 -6.31 -10.20
N VAL A 59 -10.21 -6.08 -8.89
CA VAL A 59 -10.65 -4.79 -8.33
C VAL A 59 -9.65 -3.67 -8.63
N LEU A 60 -8.36 -3.95 -8.53
CA LEU A 60 -7.29 -2.99 -8.80
C LEU A 60 -6.91 -2.93 -10.29
N GLN A 61 -7.52 -3.75 -11.15
CA GLN A 61 -7.23 -3.83 -12.58
C GLN A 61 -5.73 -4.02 -12.88
N LEU A 62 -5.08 -4.88 -12.09
CA LEU A 62 -3.64 -5.11 -12.21
C LEU A 62 -3.32 -5.94 -13.45
N PRO A 63 -2.32 -5.54 -14.25
CA PRO A 63 -1.85 -6.34 -15.37
C PRO A 63 -1.34 -7.72 -14.92
N GLU A 64 -1.43 -8.73 -15.78
CA GLU A 64 -0.93 -10.09 -15.48
C GLU A 64 0.57 -10.14 -15.18
N THR A 65 1.32 -9.18 -15.70
CA THR A 65 2.75 -9.03 -15.44
C THR A 65 3.07 -8.66 -13.99
N HIS A 66 2.08 -8.14 -13.22
CA HIS A 66 2.27 -7.77 -11.83
C HIS A 66 2.03 -8.96 -10.91
N ARG A 67 2.92 -9.14 -9.95
CA ARG A 67 2.76 -10.14 -8.90
C ARG A 67 2.06 -9.52 -7.69
N ILE A 68 1.17 -10.28 -7.08
CA ILE A 68 0.49 -9.90 -5.83
C ILE A 68 0.97 -10.84 -4.75
N GLY A 69 1.45 -10.30 -3.64
CA GLY A 69 1.88 -11.06 -2.48
C GLY A 69 1.12 -10.64 -1.23
N ILE A 70 0.72 -11.62 -0.42
CA ILE A 70 0.23 -11.40 0.94
C ILE A 70 1.41 -11.64 1.87
N VAL A 71 1.81 -10.61 2.59
CA VAL A 71 2.96 -10.66 3.51
C VAL A 71 2.51 -10.46 4.95
N PRO A 72 3.23 -11.02 5.94
CA PRO A 72 2.92 -10.80 7.33
C PRO A 72 3.35 -9.41 7.78
N GLY A 73 2.67 -8.86 8.79
CA GLY A 73 3.03 -7.59 9.42
C GLY A 73 1.99 -6.50 9.18
N SER A 74 2.46 -5.31 8.85
CA SER A 74 1.68 -4.11 8.61
C SER A 74 1.95 -3.57 7.20
N ASP A 75 1.27 -2.50 6.82
CA ASP A 75 1.56 -1.77 5.57
C ASP A 75 3.03 -1.30 5.55
N THR A 76 3.53 -0.79 6.68
CA THR A 76 4.94 -0.45 6.85
C THR A 76 5.85 -1.65 6.60
N GLY A 77 5.54 -2.80 7.21
CA GLY A 77 6.33 -4.02 6.99
C GLY A 77 6.33 -4.50 5.54
N ALA A 78 5.22 -4.37 4.82
CA ALA A 78 5.13 -4.70 3.40
C ALA A 78 5.96 -3.73 2.55
N PHE A 79 5.88 -2.44 2.85
CA PHE A 79 6.64 -1.41 2.15
C PHE A 79 8.14 -1.57 2.38
N GLU A 80 8.57 -1.74 3.63
CA GLU A 80 9.97 -1.96 3.98
C GLU A 80 10.55 -3.23 3.32
N MET A 81 9.77 -4.31 3.29
CA MET A 81 10.18 -5.54 2.58
C MET A 81 10.48 -5.26 1.11
N ALA A 82 9.64 -4.46 0.43
CA ALA A 82 9.87 -4.06 -0.95
C ALA A 82 11.11 -3.18 -1.06
N MET A 83 11.27 -2.17 -0.20
CA MET A 83 12.45 -1.30 -0.16
C MET A 83 13.74 -2.10 -0.03
N TRP A 84 13.84 -2.96 0.99
CA TRP A 84 15.06 -3.72 1.28
C TRP A 84 15.40 -4.73 0.19
N THR A 85 14.41 -5.16 -0.60
CA THR A 85 14.60 -6.16 -1.65
C THR A 85 14.89 -5.54 -3.01
N MET A 86 14.28 -4.39 -3.31
CA MET A 86 14.21 -3.86 -4.68
C MET A 86 15.07 -2.61 -4.90
N LEU A 87 15.38 -1.83 -3.85
CA LEU A 87 16.16 -0.61 -4.00
C LEU A 87 17.67 -0.89 -4.09
N GLY A 88 18.39 0.05 -4.69
CA GLY A 88 19.84 0.06 -4.77
C GLY A 88 20.45 -0.34 -6.11
N ALA A 89 19.68 -0.95 -7.02
CA ALA A 89 20.17 -1.28 -8.37
C ALA A 89 20.13 -0.06 -9.33
N ARG A 90 19.30 0.91 -9.03
CA ARG A 90 19.17 2.18 -9.77
C ARG A 90 19.14 3.35 -8.80
N GLY A 91 19.15 4.58 -9.30
CA GLY A 91 18.91 5.76 -8.50
C GLY A 91 17.58 5.67 -7.74
N VAL A 92 17.51 6.37 -6.62
CA VAL A 92 16.29 6.38 -5.79
C VAL A 92 15.83 7.80 -5.58
N THR A 93 14.57 8.08 -5.91
CA THR A 93 13.92 9.34 -5.58
C THR A 93 12.79 9.07 -4.59
N ALA A 94 12.99 9.43 -3.34
CA ALA A 94 12.02 9.30 -2.27
C ALA A 94 11.13 10.55 -2.19
N LEU A 95 9.82 10.33 -2.10
CA LEU A 95 8.80 11.37 -1.96
C LEU A 95 8.21 11.28 -0.56
N ALA A 96 8.24 12.38 0.20
CA ALA A 96 7.72 12.41 1.57
C ALA A 96 6.93 13.69 1.85
N TRP A 97 5.76 13.54 2.45
CA TRP A 97 4.87 14.64 2.84
C TRP A 97 4.13 14.37 4.16
N GLU A 98 4.56 13.34 4.89
CA GLU A 98 4.01 12.99 6.20
C GLU A 98 4.98 12.09 6.98
N SER A 99 4.65 11.76 8.23
CA SER A 99 5.56 11.11 9.18
C SER A 99 6.01 9.70 8.77
N PHE A 100 5.15 8.91 8.13
CA PHE A 100 5.52 7.56 7.66
C PHE A 100 6.52 7.65 6.51
N GLY A 101 6.24 8.52 5.53
CA GLY A 101 7.16 8.78 4.42
C GLY A 101 8.54 9.25 4.89
N GLU A 102 8.61 10.12 5.89
CA GLU A 102 9.88 10.55 6.50
C GLU A 102 10.60 9.39 7.21
N GLY A 103 9.86 8.46 7.82
CA GLY A 103 10.42 7.23 8.38
C GLY A 103 11.11 6.40 7.30
N TRP A 104 10.45 6.15 6.19
CA TRP A 104 11.00 5.38 5.08
C TRP A 104 12.18 6.08 4.38
N VAL A 105 12.15 7.42 4.26
CA VAL A 105 13.32 8.18 3.80
C VAL A 105 14.51 7.93 4.74
N THR A 106 14.27 7.96 6.04
CA THR A 106 15.30 7.66 7.04
C THR A 106 15.87 6.25 6.84
N ASP A 107 15.03 5.27 6.58
CA ASP A 107 15.46 3.90 6.34
C ASP A 107 16.29 3.78 5.07
N ALA A 108 15.86 4.38 3.97
CA ALA A 108 16.63 4.39 2.73
C ALA A 108 18.00 5.03 2.90
N VAL A 109 18.08 6.17 3.58
CA VAL A 109 19.32 6.96 3.68
C VAL A 109 20.24 6.45 4.81
N LYS A 110 19.69 6.14 5.99
CA LYS A 110 20.50 5.83 7.17
C LYS A 110 20.69 4.33 7.39
N GLN A 111 19.68 3.52 7.12
CA GLN A 111 19.73 2.08 7.36
C GLN A 111 20.26 1.33 6.14
N LEU A 112 19.64 1.52 4.99
CA LEU A 112 20.10 0.94 3.72
C LEU A 112 21.35 1.64 3.17
N ARG A 113 21.59 2.89 3.60
CA ARG A 113 22.74 3.71 3.18
C ARG A 113 22.84 3.83 1.66
N LEU A 114 21.71 4.02 1.00
CA LEU A 114 21.68 4.18 -0.45
C LEU A 114 22.27 5.53 -0.84
N GLU A 115 23.45 5.49 -1.42
CA GLU A 115 24.14 6.67 -1.90
C GLU A 115 23.36 7.33 -3.05
N GLY A 116 23.35 8.65 -3.09
CA GLY A 116 22.67 9.39 -4.15
C GLY A 116 21.14 9.41 -4.05
N THR A 117 20.55 8.94 -2.96
CA THR A 117 19.11 9.05 -2.74
C THR A 117 18.66 10.50 -2.75
N ARG A 118 17.80 10.86 -3.69
CA ARG A 118 17.12 12.16 -3.74
C ARG A 118 15.86 12.11 -2.87
N THR A 119 15.60 13.19 -2.16
CA THR A 119 14.35 13.32 -1.39
C THR A 119 13.61 14.58 -1.79
N LEU A 120 12.36 14.42 -2.21
CA LEU A 120 11.44 15.52 -2.49
C LEU A 120 10.39 15.56 -1.36
N ARG A 121 10.21 16.74 -0.77
CA ARG A 121 9.32 16.92 0.38
C ARG A 121 8.26 17.95 0.11
N ALA A 122 7.11 17.75 0.73
CA ALA A 122 6.03 18.73 0.80
C ALA A 122 5.43 18.75 2.22
N PRO A 123 4.72 19.82 2.59
CA PRO A 123 3.94 19.86 3.82
C PRO A 123 2.82 18.81 3.84
N TYR A 124 2.29 18.53 5.02
CA TYR A 124 1.13 17.66 5.19
C TYR A 124 -0.04 18.08 4.28
N GLY A 125 -0.60 17.11 3.58
CA GLY A 125 -1.74 17.31 2.67
C GLY A 125 -1.38 17.85 1.29
N GLU A 126 -0.11 18.07 1.01
CA GLU A 126 0.40 18.48 -0.29
C GLU A 126 1.27 17.40 -0.91
N LEU A 127 1.33 17.31 -2.23
CA LEU A 127 2.26 16.43 -2.92
C LEU A 127 3.54 17.18 -3.26
N PRO A 128 4.72 16.53 -3.17
CA PRO A 128 5.96 17.11 -3.68
C PRO A 128 5.87 17.44 -5.18
N ASP A 129 6.65 18.41 -5.61
CA ASP A 129 6.80 18.71 -7.03
C ASP A 129 7.48 17.54 -7.76
N LEU A 130 6.77 16.95 -8.72
CA LEU A 130 7.23 15.79 -9.48
C LEU A 130 8.00 16.14 -10.74
N THR A 131 8.15 17.42 -11.09
CA THR A 131 8.82 17.85 -12.34
C THR A 131 10.29 17.42 -12.43
N GLY A 132 10.91 17.19 -11.27
CA GLY A 132 12.29 16.75 -11.19
C GLY A 132 12.48 15.22 -11.05
N VAL A 133 11.42 14.43 -11.13
CA VAL A 133 11.51 12.96 -10.97
C VAL A 133 11.90 12.30 -12.29
N ASP A 134 12.94 11.49 -12.28
CA ASP A 134 13.31 10.64 -13.42
C ASP A 134 12.58 9.29 -13.33
N PHE A 135 11.36 9.22 -13.85
CA PHE A 135 10.55 8.01 -13.86
C PHE A 135 11.13 6.87 -14.71
N ALA A 136 12.14 7.13 -15.54
CA ALA A 136 12.79 6.11 -16.34
C ALA A 136 14.05 5.55 -15.67
N GLY A 137 14.79 6.39 -14.97
CA GLY A 137 16.07 6.04 -14.33
C GLY A 137 15.97 5.64 -12.87
N ASP A 138 15.08 6.29 -12.12
CA ASP A 138 14.93 6.08 -10.67
C ASP A 138 13.84 5.04 -10.33
N VAL A 139 13.87 4.60 -9.08
CA VAL A 139 12.82 3.81 -8.42
C VAL A 139 12.17 4.67 -7.36
#